data_92837ed5d2ecb7bc17256b2813c6a95a
#
_entry.id   92837ed5d2ecb7bc17256b2813c6a95a
#
_cell.length_a   1.000
_cell.length_b   1.000
_cell.length_c   1.000
_cell.angle_alpha   90.00
_cell.angle_beta   90.00
_cell.angle_gamma   90.00
#
_symmetry.space_group_name_H-M   'P 1'
#
loop_
_entity.id
_entity.type
_entity.pdbx_description
1 polymer ?
#
loop_
_entity_poly.entity_id
_entity_poly.type
_entity_poly.pdbx_seq_one_letter_code
_entity_poly.pdbx_strand_id
1 'polypeptide(L)'
;MMRPGRIVVGVLLASVLLGACVPQAERRDEEAKREKLVAIHTQLGATYLARNQLDVAQQELDRALQLGPDDSQANHIMGLLQLRLKNEKKAEEYLKRAIDEKPDNSDAHNSYGVFLCERGRLDEADREFRDALRNPLYRDPQQANVNAGLCRLKTSDWKGAEAYFRAALKANPRLPAALVNMARVSLETGEPLSARGFIQRFFAAAGDTPESLLLAFRIERALGAKDAQATYAVRLRGKFPNSAEAKQLRTLTGR
;
A
#
# COMPACT_ATOMS: atom_id res chain seq x y z
N MET A 1 -84.53 -47.43 22.16
CA MET A 1 -83.65 -47.44 20.95
C MET A 1 -82.55 -46.39 21.11
N MET A 2 -81.44 -46.83 21.55
CA MET A 2 -80.26 -45.94 21.78
C MET A 2 -79.27 -46.15 20.63
N ARG A 3 -78.89 -45.03 19.94
CA ARG A 3 -77.79 -45.03 18.92
C ARG A 3 -76.43 -44.81 19.59
N PRO A 4 -75.42 -45.59 19.24
CA PRO A 4 -74.08 -45.39 19.80
C PRO A 4 -73.35 -44.27 19.05
N GLY A 5 -72.80 -43.30 19.81
CA GLY A 5 -71.93 -42.23 19.33
C GLY A 5 -70.53 -42.76 18.89
N ARG A 6 -70.11 -42.30 17.72
CA ARG A 6 -68.77 -42.53 17.19
C ARG A 6 -67.80 -41.53 17.83
N ILE A 7 -66.82 -42.04 18.60
CA ILE A 7 -65.69 -41.26 19.07
C ILE A 7 -64.70 -41.23 17.93
N VAL A 8 -64.45 -40.01 17.39
CA VAL A 8 -63.32 -39.77 16.49
C VAL A 8 -62.10 -39.42 17.31
N VAL A 9 -61.16 -40.33 17.37
CA VAL A 9 -59.85 -40.12 17.99
C VAL A 9 -59.00 -39.38 16.94
N GLY A 10 -58.85 -38.08 17.15
CA GLY A 10 -57.93 -37.25 16.37
C GLY A 10 -56.49 -37.51 16.82
N VAL A 11 -55.72 -38.20 15.98
CA VAL A 11 -54.26 -38.33 16.17
C VAL A 11 -53.60 -37.03 15.76
N LEU A 12 -53.22 -36.22 16.74
CA LEU A 12 -52.35 -35.05 16.56
C LEU A 12 -50.92 -35.53 16.30
N LEU A 13 -50.50 -35.54 15.04
CA LEU A 13 -49.08 -35.67 14.64
C LEU A 13 -48.34 -34.40 15.05
N ALA A 14 -47.74 -34.43 16.24
CA ALA A 14 -46.76 -33.46 16.67
C ALA A 14 -45.44 -33.71 15.89
N SER A 15 -45.27 -32.99 14.76
CA SER A 15 -44.01 -32.93 14.03
C SER A 15 -42.97 -32.20 14.92
N VAL A 16 -42.20 -32.96 15.69
CA VAL A 16 -41.03 -32.45 16.42
C VAL A 16 -39.96 -32.10 15.40
N LEU A 17 -39.89 -30.83 15.07
CA LEU A 17 -38.73 -30.24 14.39
C LEU A 17 -37.54 -30.35 15.33
N LEU A 18 -36.81 -31.45 15.27
CA LEU A 18 -35.46 -31.61 15.83
C LEU A 18 -34.50 -30.74 15.01
N GLY A 19 -34.59 -29.43 15.21
CA GLY A 19 -33.51 -28.52 14.84
C GLY A 19 -32.31 -28.95 15.68
N ALA A 20 -31.34 -29.63 15.03
CA ALA A 20 -30.11 -30.01 15.67
C ALA A 20 -29.43 -28.73 16.19
N CYS A 21 -29.59 -28.44 17.49
CA CYS A 21 -28.82 -27.41 18.18
C CYS A 21 -27.38 -27.89 18.21
N VAL A 22 -26.58 -27.45 17.21
CA VAL A 22 -25.11 -27.61 17.28
C VAL A 22 -24.67 -26.88 18.55
N PRO A 23 -23.95 -27.56 19.45
CA PRO A 23 -23.46 -26.95 20.70
C PRO A 23 -22.66 -25.68 20.36
N GLN A 24 -22.83 -24.64 21.17
CA GLN A 24 -22.18 -23.35 20.94
C GLN A 24 -20.64 -23.47 20.88
N ALA A 25 -20.07 -24.43 21.58
CA ALA A 25 -18.65 -24.74 21.53
C ALA A 25 -18.20 -25.25 20.16
N GLU A 26 -18.95 -26.21 19.57
CA GLU A 26 -18.63 -26.75 18.25
C GLU A 26 -18.73 -25.66 17.15
N ARG A 27 -19.70 -24.75 17.24
CA ARG A 27 -19.81 -23.61 16.30
C ARG A 27 -18.61 -22.70 16.39
N ARG A 28 -18.13 -22.39 17.60
CA ARG A 28 -16.93 -21.56 17.81
C ARG A 28 -15.67 -22.23 17.26
N ASP A 29 -15.55 -23.54 17.46
CA ASP A 29 -14.40 -24.29 16.94
C ASP A 29 -14.39 -24.33 15.40
N GLU A 30 -15.55 -24.49 14.76
CA GLU A 30 -15.69 -24.43 13.30
C GLU A 30 -15.41 -23.02 12.75
N GLU A 31 -15.88 -21.98 13.43
CA GLU A 31 -15.62 -20.58 13.07
C GLU A 31 -14.13 -20.26 13.19
N ALA A 32 -13.49 -20.62 14.28
CA ALA A 32 -12.03 -20.44 14.47
C ALA A 32 -11.20 -21.22 13.44
N LYS A 33 -11.62 -22.42 13.05
CA LYS A 33 -10.97 -23.18 11.96
C LYS A 33 -11.12 -22.48 10.61
N ARG A 34 -12.32 -21.96 10.31
CA ARG A 34 -12.59 -21.22 9.09
C ARG A 34 -11.74 -19.95 9.00
N GLU A 35 -11.71 -19.13 10.06
CA GLU A 35 -10.87 -17.91 10.12
C GLU A 35 -9.39 -18.25 9.90
N LYS A 36 -8.91 -19.32 10.52
CA LYS A 36 -7.53 -19.79 10.33
C LYS A 36 -7.24 -20.17 8.87
N LEU A 37 -8.18 -20.85 8.20
CA LEU A 37 -8.03 -21.19 6.78
C LEU A 37 -8.04 -19.94 5.88
N VAL A 38 -8.92 -18.98 6.17
CA VAL A 38 -8.93 -17.67 5.49
C VAL A 38 -7.57 -17.02 5.60
N ALA A 39 -7.02 -16.91 6.82
CA ALA A 39 -5.71 -16.30 7.04
C ALA A 39 -4.59 -17.03 6.29
N ILE A 40 -4.60 -18.37 6.27
CA ILE A 40 -3.60 -19.18 5.54
C ILE A 40 -3.67 -18.91 4.04
N HIS A 41 -4.86 -19.00 3.43
CA HIS A 41 -5.04 -18.78 2.00
C HIS A 41 -4.72 -17.33 1.62
N THR A 42 -5.08 -16.35 2.45
CA THR A 42 -4.71 -14.94 2.24
C THR A 42 -3.19 -14.75 2.25
N GLN A 43 -2.49 -15.37 3.22
CA GLN A 43 -1.03 -15.29 3.31
C GLN A 43 -0.34 -15.98 2.13
N LEU A 44 -0.85 -17.12 1.67
CA LEU A 44 -0.38 -17.80 0.46
C LEU A 44 -0.58 -16.92 -0.77
N GLY A 45 -1.78 -16.36 -0.93
CA GLY A 45 -2.10 -15.43 -2.02
C GLY A 45 -1.15 -14.24 -2.07
N ALA A 46 -0.90 -13.60 -0.92
CA ALA A 46 0.07 -12.51 -0.81
C ALA A 46 1.50 -12.95 -1.18
N THR A 47 1.89 -14.13 -0.75
CA THR A 47 3.23 -14.69 -1.05
C THR A 47 3.40 -14.95 -2.55
N TYR A 48 2.41 -15.55 -3.20
CA TYR A 48 2.43 -15.82 -4.63
C TYR A 48 2.35 -14.52 -5.46
N LEU A 49 1.58 -13.55 -5.01
CA LEU A 49 1.53 -12.21 -5.62
C LEU A 49 2.91 -11.53 -5.59
N ALA A 50 3.61 -11.59 -4.45
CA ALA A 50 4.96 -11.05 -4.31
C ALA A 50 5.97 -11.74 -5.24
N ARG A 51 5.77 -13.03 -5.53
CA ARG A 51 6.56 -13.81 -6.49
C ARG A 51 6.12 -13.64 -7.94
N ASN A 52 5.14 -12.78 -8.21
CA ASN A 52 4.52 -12.58 -9.52
C ASN A 52 3.87 -13.85 -10.12
N GLN A 53 3.47 -14.79 -9.29
CA GLN A 53 2.74 -16.01 -9.67
C GLN A 53 1.24 -15.74 -9.56
N LEU A 54 0.72 -14.95 -10.51
CA LEU A 54 -0.59 -14.30 -10.41
C LEU A 54 -1.75 -15.31 -10.41
N ASP A 55 -1.64 -16.38 -11.22
CA ASP A 55 -2.69 -17.41 -11.32
C ASP A 55 -2.85 -18.18 -9.99
N VAL A 56 -1.72 -18.52 -9.35
CA VAL A 56 -1.74 -19.20 -8.05
C VAL A 56 -2.23 -18.26 -6.95
N ALA A 57 -1.80 -16.99 -7.00
CA ALA A 57 -2.30 -15.96 -6.08
C ALA A 57 -3.81 -15.81 -6.18
N GLN A 58 -4.36 -15.79 -7.41
CA GLN A 58 -5.81 -15.73 -7.64
C GLN A 58 -6.53 -16.93 -7.01
N GLN A 59 -6.04 -18.16 -7.24
CA GLN A 59 -6.65 -19.37 -6.70
C GLN A 59 -6.69 -19.37 -5.17
N GLU A 60 -5.59 -18.98 -4.53
CA GLU A 60 -5.51 -18.94 -3.07
C GLU A 60 -6.43 -17.85 -2.48
N LEU A 61 -6.48 -16.67 -3.10
CA LEU A 61 -7.36 -15.59 -2.67
C LEU A 61 -8.85 -15.90 -2.92
N ASP A 62 -9.17 -16.59 -4.01
CA ASP A 62 -10.55 -17.06 -4.25
C ASP A 62 -11.00 -18.04 -3.16
N ARG A 63 -10.11 -18.96 -2.72
CA ARG A 63 -10.39 -19.85 -1.59
C ARG A 63 -10.57 -19.08 -0.28
N ALA A 64 -9.71 -18.08 -0.02
CA ALA A 64 -9.87 -17.23 1.15
C ALA A 64 -11.24 -16.53 1.17
N LEU A 65 -11.63 -15.90 0.04
CA LEU A 65 -12.90 -15.18 -0.08
C LEU A 65 -14.13 -16.07 -0.17
N GLN A 66 -14.00 -17.32 -0.60
CA GLN A 66 -15.07 -18.32 -0.47
C GLN A 66 -15.36 -18.70 0.98
N LEU A 67 -14.32 -18.79 1.80
CA LEU A 67 -14.41 -19.09 3.23
C LEU A 67 -14.82 -17.86 4.06
N GLY A 68 -14.29 -16.68 3.72
CA GLY A 68 -14.54 -15.42 4.42
C GLY A 68 -14.67 -14.25 3.42
N PRO A 69 -15.87 -14.05 2.81
CA PRO A 69 -16.05 -13.01 1.78
C PRO A 69 -15.80 -11.59 2.30
N ASP A 70 -15.99 -11.38 3.61
CA ASP A 70 -15.86 -10.10 4.29
C ASP A 70 -14.49 -9.94 5.00
N ASP A 71 -13.55 -10.88 4.78
CA ASP A 71 -12.22 -10.72 5.34
C ASP A 71 -11.48 -9.54 4.69
N SER A 72 -11.22 -8.52 5.48
CA SER A 72 -10.61 -7.26 5.04
C SER A 72 -9.23 -7.48 4.41
N GLN A 73 -8.42 -8.39 4.98
CA GLN A 73 -7.07 -8.63 4.47
C GLN A 73 -7.11 -9.41 3.14
N ALA A 74 -7.99 -10.39 3.00
CA ALA A 74 -8.18 -11.11 1.74
C ALA A 74 -8.66 -10.17 0.62
N ASN A 75 -9.64 -9.31 0.92
CA ASN A 75 -10.12 -8.29 -0.01
C ASN A 75 -9.00 -7.31 -0.39
N HIS A 76 -8.20 -6.84 0.58
CA HIS A 76 -7.06 -5.97 0.30
C HIS A 76 -6.07 -6.62 -0.67
N ILE A 77 -5.60 -7.85 -0.38
CA ILE A 77 -4.63 -8.54 -1.24
C ILE A 77 -5.22 -8.87 -2.61
N MET A 78 -6.51 -9.24 -2.68
CA MET A 78 -7.22 -9.42 -3.95
C MET A 78 -7.24 -8.10 -4.76
N GLY A 79 -7.48 -6.96 -4.11
CA GLY A 79 -7.40 -5.64 -4.74
C GLY A 79 -6.03 -5.39 -5.36
N LEU A 80 -4.94 -5.69 -4.64
CA LEU A 80 -3.57 -5.58 -5.16
C LEU A 80 -3.31 -6.53 -6.34
N LEU A 81 -3.83 -7.75 -6.29
CA LEU A 81 -3.76 -8.68 -7.40
C LEU A 81 -4.48 -8.14 -8.65
N GLN A 82 -5.68 -7.59 -8.48
CA GLN A 82 -6.44 -7.01 -9.60
C GLN A 82 -5.70 -5.81 -10.22
N LEU A 83 -4.97 -5.01 -9.42
CA LEU A 83 -4.08 -3.97 -9.94
C LEU A 83 -2.96 -4.55 -10.81
N ARG A 84 -2.34 -5.63 -10.37
CA ARG A 84 -1.30 -6.34 -11.15
C ARG A 84 -1.85 -6.87 -12.47
N LEU A 85 -3.10 -7.35 -12.47
CA LEU A 85 -3.83 -7.84 -13.64
C LEU A 85 -4.41 -6.71 -14.49
N LYS A 86 -4.23 -5.44 -14.11
CA LYS A 86 -4.76 -4.24 -14.77
C LYS A 86 -6.30 -4.19 -14.80
N ASN A 87 -6.95 -4.86 -13.87
CA ASN A 87 -8.41 -4.86 -13.69
C ASN A 87 -8.83 -3.76 -12.70
N GLU A 88 -8.68 -2.50 -13.13
CA GLU A 88 -8.83 -1.33 -12.25
C GLU A 88 -10.17 -1.27 -11.52
N LYS A 89 -11.28 -1.57 -12.20
CA LYS A 89 -12.62 -1.57 -11.60
C LYS A 89 -12.72 -2.57 -10.45
N LYS A 90 -12.29 -3.81 -10.69
CA LYS A 90 -12.28 -4.84 -9.64
C LYS A 90 -11.33 -4.49 -8.51
N ALA A 91 -10.19 -3.92 -8.83
CA ALA A 91 -9.23 -3.47 -7.82
C ALA A 91 -9.86 -2.45 -6.87
N GLU A 92 -10.54 -1.44 -7.41
CA GLU A 92 -11.24 -0.44 -6.60
C GLU A 92 -12.34 -1.07 -5.74
N GLU A 93 -13.14 -1.98 -6.29
CA GLU A 93 -14.21 -2.68 -5.58
C GLU A 93 -13.66 -3.46 -4.37
N TYR A 94 -12.59 -4.22 -4.56
CA TYR A 94 -11.97 -5.00 -3.49
C TYR A 94 -11.26 -4.13 -2.44
N LEU A 95 -10.56 -3.06 -2.86
CA LEU A 95 -9.91 -2.15 -1.91
C LEU A 95 -10.93 -1.42 -1.04
N LYS A 96 -12.05 -0.96 -1.63
CA LYS A 96 -13.14 -0.36 -0.87
C LYS A 96 -13.75 -1.35 0.11
N ARG A 97 -14.08 -2.58 -0.34
CA ARG A 97 -14.61 -3.61 0.56
C ARG A 97 -13.67 -3.88 1.73
N ALA A 98 -12.36 -3.94 1.49
CA ALA A 98 -11.39 -4.13 2.56
C ALA A 98 -11.48 -3.05 3.65
N ILE A 99 -11.73 -1.80 3.25
CA ILE A 99 -11.89 -0.66 4.15
C ILE A 99 -13.26 -0.68 4.84
N ASP A 100 -14.32 -0.98 4.09
CA ASP A 100 -15.70 -1.04 4.62
C ASP A 100 -15.81 -2.11 5.72
N GLU A 101 -15.19 -3.28 5.51
CA GLU A 101 -15.21 -4.39 6.48
C GLU A 101 -14.30 -4.14 7.70
N LYS A 102 -13.21 -3.40 7.52
CA LYS A 102 -12.30 -3.04 8.60
C LYS A 102 -11.76 -1.64 8.44
N PRO A 103 -12.46 -0.61 8.97
CA PRO A 103 -12.09 0.79 8.82
C PRO A 103 -10.75 1.21 9.47
N ASP A 104 -10.12 0.34 10.24
CA ASP A 104 -8.78 0.54 10.80
C ASP A 104 -7.68 -0.23 10.05
N ASN A 105 -8.00 -0.83 8.89
CA ASN A 105 -7.01 -1.49 8.04
C ASN A 105 -6.14 -0.45 7.32
N SER A 106 -5.08 -0.02 7.99
CA SER A 106 -4.13 0.97 7.48
C SER A 106 -3.48 0.59 6.15
N ASP A 107 -3.22 -0.71 5.93
CA ASP A 107 -2.61 -1.19 4.67
C ASP A 107 -3.59 -1.05 3.51
N ALA A 108 -4.88 -1.34 3.71
CA ALA A 108 -5.92 -1.16 2.70
C ALA A 108 -6.10 0.33 2.35
N HIS A 109 -6.19 1.20 3.36
CA HIS A 109 -6.24 2.65 3.17
C HIS A 109 -5.02 3.18 2.41
N ASN A 110 -3.81 2.79 2.80
CA ASN A 110 -2.59 3.18 2.08
C ASN A 110 -2.60 2.72 0.62
N SER A 111 -2.99 1.48 0.36
CA SER A 111 -3.06 0.93 -1.00
C SER A 111 -4.13 1.61 -1.85
N TYR A 112 -5.29 1.91 -1.26
CA TYR A 112 -6.34 2.64 -1.95
C TYR A 112 -5.95 4.10 -2.20
N GLY A 113 -5.26 4.74 -1.27
CA GLY A 113 -4.66 6.06 -1.46
C GLY A 113 -3.69 6.10 -2.64
N VAL A 114 -2.81 5.11 -2.78
CA VAL A 114 -1.90 4.99 -3.95
C VAL A 114 -2.71 4.82 -5.24
N PHE A 115 -3.69 3.93 -5.25
CA PHE A 115 -4.58 3.73 -6.39
C PHE A 115 -5.27 5.02 -6.85
N LEU A 116 -5.85 5.76 -5.92
CA LEU A 116 -6.53 7.04 -6.19
C LEU A 116 -5.56 8.09 -6.73
N CYS A 117 -4.39 8.18 -6.11
CA CYS A 117 -3.33 9.10 -6.51
C CYS A 117 -2.84 8.86 -7.94
N GLU A 118 -2.68 7.60 -8.35
CA GLU A 118 -2.29 7.25 -9.72
C GLU A 118 -3.32 7.69 -10.76
N ARG A 119 -4.58 7.81 -10.37
CA ARG A 119 -5.71 8.25 -11.21
C ARG A 119 -6.05 9.72 -11.11
N GLY A 120 -5.22 10.49 -10.41
CA GLY A 120 -5.42 11.93 -10.24
C GLY A 120 -6.54 12.31 -9.27
N ARG A 121 -7.09 11.35 -8.51
CA ARG A 121 -8.09 11.60 -7.46
C ARG A 121 -7.40 12.01 -6.16
N LEU A 122 -6.69 13.13 -6.20
CA LEU A 122 -5.67 13.49 -5.21
C LEU A 122 -6.26 13.83 -3.83
N ASP A 123 -7.42 14.47 -3.78
CA ASP A 123 -8.08 14.80 -2.52
C ASP A 123 -8.62 13.56 -1.80
N GLU A 124 -9.08 12.59 -2.58
CA GLU A 124 -9.51 11.30 -2.04
C GLU A 124 -8.29 10.50 -1.55
N ALA A 125 -7.22 10.46 -2.34
CA ALA A 125 -5.98 9.82 -1.94
C ALA A 125 -5.43 10.36 -0.62
N ASP A 126 -5.47 11.70 -0.43
CA ASP A 126 -4.99 12.32 0.79
C ASP A 126 -5.85 11.95 2.01
N ARG A 127 -7.17 11.80 1.84
CA ARG A 127 -8.04 11.29 2.92
C ARG A 127 -7.64 9.87 3.32
N GLU A 128 -7.46 9.00 2.34
CA GLU A 128 -7.09 7.60 2.57
C GLU A 128 -5.70 7.49 3.26
N PHE A 129 -4.72 8.27 2.83
CA PHE A 129 -3.41 8.29 3.52
C PHE A 129 -3.52 8.78 4.97
N ARG A 130 -4.35 9.78 5.23
CA ARG A 130 -4.58 10.25 6.62
C ARG A 130 -5.29 9.19 7.47
N ASP A 131 -6.26 8.48 6.90
CA ASP A 131 -6.95 7.39 7.60
C ASP A 131 -6.00 6.22 7.89
N ALA A 132 -5.14 5.85 6.95
CA ALA A 132 -4.06 4.88 7.19
C ALA A 132 -3.16 5.29 8.37
N LEU A 133 -2.81 6.58 8.46
CA LEU A 133 -1.89 7.11 9.46
C LEU A 133 -2.55 7.41 10.81
N ARG A 134 -3.89 7.35 10.91
CA ARG A 134 -4.63 7.57 12.16
C ARG A 134 -4.43 6.44 13.17
N ASN A 135 -4.20 5.22 12.70
CA ASN A 135 -4.00 4.05 13.55
C ASN A 135 -2.59 4.07 14.18
N PRO A 136 -2.45 4.23 15.51
CA PRO A 136 -1.14 4.26 16.17
C PRO A 136 -0.41 2.92 16.14
N LEU A 137 -1.10 1.82 15.82
CA LEU A 137 -0.55 0.47 15.73
C LEU A 137 -0.15 0.10 14.29
N TYR A 138 -0.25 1.04 13.36
CA TYR A 138 0.18 0.80 11.98
C TYR A 138 1.67 0.45 11.92
N ARG A 139 2.01 -0.66 11.27
CA ARG A 139 3.39 -1.18 11.24
C ARG A 139 4.32 -0.39 10.33
N ASP A 140 3.78 0.14 9.22
CA ASP A 140 4.55 0.82 8.17
C ASP A 140 4.12 2.27 7.91
N PRO A 141 3.96 3.13 8.95
CA PRO A 141 3.53 4.50 8.78
C PRO A 141 4.50 5.33 7.94
N GLN A 142 5.79 4.96 7.93
CA GLN A 142 6.82 5.60 7.11
C GLN A 142 6.54 5.41 5.61
N GLN A 143 6.06 4.23 5.19
CA GLN A 143 5.74 3.98 3.78
C GLN A 143 4.49 4.77 3.34
N ALA A 144 3.45 4.81 4.16
CA ALA A 144 2.25 5.61 3.88
C ALA A 144 2.59 7.12 3.78
N ASN A 145 3.44 7.61 4.66
CA ASN A 145 3.94 8.99 4.57
C ASN A 145 4.74 9.25 3.28
N VAL A 146 5.58 8.30 2.83
CA VAL A 146 6.28 8.44 1.54
C VAL A 146 5.28 8.49 0.39
N ASN A 147 4.30 7.60 0.36
CA ASN A 147 3.28 7.55 -0.69
C ASN A 147 2.44 8.84 -0.73
N ALA A 148 2.02 9.34 0.43
CA ALA A 148 1.30 10.62 0.54
C ALA A 148 2.16 11.80 0.04
N GLY A 149 3.42 11.86 0.43
CA GLY A 149 4.36 12.88 -0.04
C GLY A 149 4.57 12.84 -1.55
N LEU A 150 4.74 11.65 -2.12
CA LEU A 150 4.84 11.46 -3.58
C LEU A 150 3.56 11.89 -4.30
N CYS A 151 2.41 11.63 -3.70
CA CYS A 151 1.13 12.07 -4.25
C CYS A 151 1.01 13.61 -4.27
N ARG A 152 1.41 14.30 -3.21
CA ARG A 152 1.46 15.76 -3.15
C ARG A 152 2.39 16.37 -4.20
N LEU A 153 3.49 15.71 -4.53
CA LEU A 153 4.40 16.18 -5.59
C LEU A 153 3.75 16.22 -6.99
N LYS A 154 2.69 15.44 -7.24
CA LYS A 154 1.98 15.48 -8.53
C LYS A 154 1.30 16.82 -8.81
N THR A 155 0.97 17.57 -7.77
CA THR A 155 0.42 18.94 -7.87
C THR A 155 1.44 20.03 -7.53
N SER A 156 2.72 19.67 -7.42
CA SER A 156 3.78 20.58 -6.96
C SER A 156 3.50 21.18 -5.56
N ASP A 157 2.73 20.49 -4.74
CA ASP A 157 2.52 20.87 -3.34
C ASP A 157 3.78 20.48 -2.52
N TRP A 158 4.84 21.24 -2.72
CA TRP A 158 6.15 21.02 -2.09
C TRP A 158 6.07 21.03 -0.57
N LYS A 159 5.26 21.95 0.00
CA LYS A 159 5.09 22.09 1.45
C LYS A 159 4.34 20.90 2.05
N GLY A 160 3.27 20.45 1.42
CA GLY A 160 2.55 19.25 1.85
C GLY A 160 3.42 18.00 1.72
N ALA A 161 4.16 17.87 0.63
CA ALA A 161 5.09 16.76 0.43
C ALA A 161 6.20 16.73 1.49
N GLU A 162 6.78 17.90 1.81
CA GLU A 162 7.79 18.04 2.86
C GLU A 162 7.30 17.53 4.21
N ALA A 163 6.08 17.93 4.61
CA ALA A 163 5.50 17.52 5.88
C ALA A 163 5.41 15.98 6.00
N TYR A 164 4.97 15.33 4.94
CA TYR A 164 4.88 13.86 4.89
C TYR A 164 6.26 13.20 4.89
N PHE A 165 7.22 13.68 4.10
CA PHE A 165 8.57 13.10 4.10
C PHE A 165 9.30 13.31 5.43
N ARG A 166 9.10 14.44 6.11
CA ARG A 166 9.60 14.66 7.46
C ARG A 166 9.01 13.67 8.46
N ALA A 167 7.69 13.40 8.38
CA ALA A 167 7.04 12.38 9.21
C ALA A 167 7.60 10.97 8.93
N ALA A 168 7.84 10.62 7.67
CA ALA A 168 8.50 9.37 7.29
C ALA A 168 9.91 9.27 7.91
N LEU A 169 10.71 10.34 7.86
CA LEU A 169 12.07 10.38 8.42
C LEU A 169 12.10 10.41 9.95
N LYS A 170 11.02 10.87 10.60
CA LYS A 170 10.86 10.76 12.05
C LYS A 170 10.69 9.29 12.47
N ALA A 171 9.92 8.51 11.70
CA ALA A 171 9.74 7.08 11.94
C ALA A 171 10.98 6.26 11.54
N ASN A 172 11.60 6.58 10.38
CA ASN A 172 12.82 5.93 9.92
C ASN A 172 13.82 6.97 9.35
N PRO A 173 14.78 7.42 10.16
CA PRO A 173 15.75 8.47 9.77
C PRO A 173 16.67 8.13 8.60
N ARG A 174 16.75 6.84 8.21
CA ARG A 174 17.59 6.35 7.13
C ARG A 174 16.79 5.86 5.91
N LEU A 175 15.50 6.18 5.82
CA LEU A 175 14.63 5.74 4.73
C LEU A 175 15.05 6.40 3.41
N PRO A 176 15.61 5.66 2.43
CA PRO A 176 16.17 6.25 1.22
C PRO A 176 15.13 7.03 0.40
N ALA A 177 13.91 6.46 0.26
CA ALA A 177 12.84 7.10 -0.50
C ALA A 177 12.46 8.49 0.07
N ALA A 178 12.42 8.63 1.40
CA ALA A 178 12.15 9.93 2.02
C ALA A 178 13.34 10.89 1.89
N LEU A 179 14.58 10.40 2.04
CA LEU A 179 15.79 11.20 1.94
C LEU A 179 15.96 11.83 0.56
N VAL A 180 15.83 11.04 -0.52
CA VAL A 180 16.00 11.57 -1.88
C VAL A 180 14.88 12.56 -2.25
N ASN A 181 13.65 12.31 -1.80
CA ASN A 181 12.54 13.22 -2.05
C ASN A 181 12.64 14.50 -1.21
N MET A 182 13.13 14.43 0.04
CA MET A 182 13.47 15.64 0.81
C MET A 182 14.55 16.46 0.13
N ALA A 183 15.60 15.83 -0.42
CA ALA A 183 16.61 16.55 -1.20
C ALA A 183 16.02 17.26 -2.42
N ARG A 184 15.09 16.59 -3.14
CA ARG A 184 14.38 17.18 -4.27
C ARG A 184 13.51 18.36 -3.82
N VAL A 185 12.66 18.16 -2.81
CA VAL A 185 11.80 19.23 -2.27
C VAL A 185 12.63 20.43 -1.84
N SER A 186 13.68 20.22 -1.04
CA SER A 186 14.55 21.31 -0.57
C SER A 186 15.21 22.06 -1.73
N LEU A 187 15.60 21.38 -2.81
CA LEU A 187 16.16 22.06 -3.99
C LEU A 187 15.09 22.92 -4.70
N GLU A 188 13.90 22.37 -4.92
CA GLU A 188 12.81 23.05 -5.64
C GLU A 188 12.22 24.21 -4.81
N THR A 189 12.31 24.16 -3.47
CA THR A 189 11.92 25.26 -2.58
C THR A 189 13.02 26.31 -2.31
N GLY A 190 14.18 26.19 -2.99
CA GLY A 190 15.26 27.18 -2.90
C GLY A 190 16.16 26.99 -1.68
N GLU A 191 16.20 25.81 -1.09
CA GLU A 191 17.05 25.46 0.05
C GLU A 191 18.17 24.48 -0.31
N PRO A 192 19.11 24.82 -1.19
CA PRO A 192 20.09 23.87 -1.71
C PRO A 192 21.07 23.35 -0.63
N LEU A 193 21.30 24.06 0.47
CA LEU A 193 22.11 23.55 1.59
C LEU A 193 21.38 22.42 2.32
N SER A 194 20.09 22.55 2.57
CA SER A 194 19.27 21.49 3.14
C SER A 194 19.23 20.29 2.19
N ALA A 195 19.04 20.53 0.88
CA ALA A 195 19.07 19.51 -0.15
C ALA A 195 20.39 18.70 -0.14
N ARG A 196 21.55 19.39 -0.01
CA ARG A 196 22.86 18.73 0.13
C ARG A 196 22.89 17.81 1.35
N GLY A 197 22.37 18.24 2.49
CA GLY A 197 22.35 17.43 3.70
C GLY A 197 21.53 16.15 3.52
N PHE A 198 20.38 16.24 2.87
CA PHE A 198 19.52 15.08 2.61
C PHE A 198 20.13 14.12 1.58
N ILE A 199 20.72 14.63 0.48
CA ILE A 199 21.31 13.75 -0.54
C ILE A 199 22.55 13.03 -0.04
N GLN A 200 23.35 13.65 0.84
CA GLN A 200 24.48 12.98 1.49
C GLN A 200 24.02 11.85 2.40
N ARG A 201 22.96 12.06 3.18
CA ARG A 201 22.32 10.99 3.99
C ARG A 201 21.78 9.86 3.11
N PHE A 202 21.20 10.20 1.95
CA PHE A 202 20.76 9.19 0.99
C PHE A 202 21.94 8.33 0.52
N PHE A 203 23.07 8.92 0.10
CA PHE A 203 24.24 8.15 -0.32
C PHE A 203 24.78 7.23 0.78
N ALA A 204 24.73 7.67 2.04
CA ALA A 204 25.11 6.84 3.18
C ALA A 204 24.15 5.68 3.45
N ALA A 205 22.88 5.81 3.06
CA ALA A 205 21.84 4.80 3.30
C ALA A 205 21.68 3.80 2.14
N ALA A 206 21.81 4.25 0.89
CA ALA A 206 21.46 3.48 -0.32
C ALA A 206 22.55 3.46 -1.40
N GLY A 207 23.60 4.27 -1.26
CA GLY A 207 24.63 4.39 -2.28
C GLY A 207 24.20 5.23 -3.49
N ASP A 208 24.92 5.05 -4.61
CA ASP A 208 24.72 5.82 -5.83
C ASP A 208 23.61 5.22 -6.69
N THR A 209 22.69 6.06 -7.13
CA THR A 209 21.77 5.78 -8.25
C THR A 209 21.93 6.86 -9.32
N PRO A 210 21.52 6.61 -10.58
CA PRO A 210 21.58 7.64 -11.62
C PRO A 210 20.83 8.90 -11.21
N GLU A 211 19.62 8.77 -10.69
CA GLU A 211 18.75 9.87 -10.27
C GLU A 211 19.38 10.67 -9.12
N SER A 212 19.94 9.98 -8.11
CA SER A 212 20.54 10.66 -6.95
C SER A 212 21.81 11.43 -7.33
N LEU A 213 22.62 10.90 -8.25
CA LEU A 213 23.81 11.58 -8.74
C LEU A 213 23.46 12.81 -9.59
N LEU A 214 22.44 12.73 -10.43
CA LEU A 214 21.97 13.87 -11.18
C LEU A 214 21.35 14.94 -10.25
N LEU A 215 20.60 14.53 -9.25
CA LEU A 215 20.06 15.45 -8.25
C LEU A 215 21.18 16.12 -7.46
N ALA A 216 22.21 15.39 -7.02
CA ALA A 216 23.37 15.96 -6.35
C ALA A 216 24.12 16.95 -7.25
N PHE A 217 24.30 16.63 -8.53
CA PHE A 217 24.85 17.58 -9.52
C PHE A 217 24.04 18.89 -9.58
N ARG A 218 22.70 18.81 -9.63
CA ARG A 218 21.82 19.99 -9.64
C ARG A 218 21.91 20.79 -8.35
N ILE A 219 22.01 20.13 -7.20
CA ILE A 219 22.17 20.76 -5.89
C ILE A 219 23.50 21.53 -5.83
N GLU A 220 24.62 20.91 -6.22
CA GLU A 220 25.92 21.56 -6.20
C GLU A 220 26.02 22.72 -7.21
N ARG A 221 25.34 22.61 -8.33
CA ARG A 221 25.19 23.70 -9.30
C ARG A 221 24.45 24.90 -8.68
N ALA A 222 23.36 24.66 -7.95
CA ALA A 222 22.60 25.69 -7.25
C ALA A 222 23.41 26.38 -6.16
N LEU A 223 24.37 25.66 -5.54
CA LEU A 223 25.29 26.17 -4.54
C LEU A 223 26.55 26.86 -5.14
N GLY A 224 26.74 26.81 -6.47
CA GLY A 224 27.94 27.33 -7.12
C GLY A 224 29.22 26.52 -6.83
N ALA A 225 29.09 25.31 -6.27
CA ALA A 225 30.21 24.45 -5.85
C ALA A 225 30.75 23.63 -7.03
N LYS A 226 31.52 24.27 -7.91
CA LYS A 226 32.00 23.72 -9.19
C LYS A 226 32.71 22.38 -9.09
N ASP A 227 33.59 22.21 -8.08
CA ASP A 227 34.38 20.97 -7.91
C ASP A 227 33.49 19.79 -7.48
N ALA A 228 32.59 20.02 -6.53
CA ALA A 228 31.62 19.02 -6.11
C ALA A 228 30.65 18.66 -7.25
N GLN A 229 30.18 19.66 -8.00
CA GLN A 229 29.37 19.46 -9.19
C GLN A 229 30.09 18.58 -10.23
N ALA A 230 31.38 18.87 -10.53
CA ALA A 230 32.19 18.07 -11.45
C ALA A 230 32.37 16.63 -10.95
N THR A 231 32.56 16.45 -9.64
CA THR A 231 32.68 15.12 -9.02
C THR A 231 31.45 14.27 -9.27
N TYR A 232 30.23 14.80 -9.05
CA TYR A 232 29.01 14.04 -9.30
C TYR A 232 28.77 13.78 -10.81
N ALA A 233 29.17 14.70 -11.67
CA ALA A 233 29.13 14.49 -13.12
C ALA A 233 30.03 13.34 -13.59
N VAL A 234 31.25 13.25 -13.04
CA VAL A 234 32.19 12.15 -13.34
C VAL A 234 31.66 10.83 -12.79
N ARG A 235 31.15 10.82 -11.56
CA ARG A 235 30.56 9.60 -10.96
C ARG A 235 29.38 9.08 -11.78
N LEU A 236 28.45 9.96 -12.21
CA LEU A 236 27.29 9.57 -13.02
C LEU A 236 27.72 8.99 -14.36
N ARG A 237 28.63 9.67 -15.08
CA ARG A 237 29.13 9.17 -16.38
C ARG A 237 29.94 7.88 -16.25
N GLY A 238 30.72 7.74 -15.20
CA GLY A 238 31.56 6.58 -14.97
C GLY A 238 30.79 5.33 -14.55
N LYS A 239 29.83 5.49 -13.61
CA LYS A 239 29.06 4.36 -13.09
C LYS A 239 27.84 4.00 -13.95
N PHE A 240 27.21 4.98 -14.57
CA PHE A 240 25.93 4.82 -15.28
C PHE A 240 25.92 5.50 -16.66
N PRO A 241 26.88 5.20 -17.55
CA PRO A 241 27.09 5.92 -18.83
C PRO A 241 25.90 5.91 -19.76
N ASN A 242 25.07 4.85 -19.70
CA ASN A 242 23.94 4.63 -20.58
C ASN A 242 22.59 5.04 -19.99
N SER A 243 22.57 5.55 -18.73
CA SER A 243 21.32 5.98 -18.09
C SER A 243 20.70 7.21 -18.76
N ALA A 244 19.40 7.41 -18.53
CA ALA A 244 18.69 8.60 -18.98
C ALA A 244 19.28 9.88 -18.33
N GLU A 245 19.69 9.78 -17.09
CA GLU A 245 20.29 10.86 -16.29
C GLU A 245 21.66 11.26 -16.83
N ALA A 246 22.48 10.30 -17.29
CA ALA A 246 23.73 10.61 -17.95
C ALA A 246 23.51 11.31 -19.31
N LYS A 247 22.46 10.96 -20.03
CA LYS A 247 22.04 11.70 -21.25
C LYS A 247 21.59 13.12 -20.90
N GLN A 248 20.75 13.27 -19.88
CA GLN A 248 20.32 14.57 -19.39
C GLN A 248 21.47 15.44 -18.92
N LEU A 249 22.45 14.85 -18.21
CA LEU A 249 23.66 15.54 -17.79
C LEU A 249 24.45 16.11 -18.98
N ARG A 250 24.60 15.36 -20.09
CA ARG A 250 25.24 15.84 -21.31
C ARG A 250 24.56 17.09 -21.87
N THR A 251 23.22 17.06 -21.93
CA THR A 251 22.44 18.24 -22.36
C THR A 251 22.67 19.45 -21.46
N LEU A 252 22.70 19.24 -20.13
CA LEU A 252 22.90 20.31 -19.14
C LEU A 252 24.32 20.91 -19.16
N THR A 253 25.33 20.16 -19.63
CA THR A 253 26.74 20.56 -19.62
C THR A 253 27.28 20.91 -21.00
N GLY A 254 26.52 20.69 -22.09
CA GLY A 254 27.00 20.90 -23.46
C GLY A 254 28.09 19.90 -23.91
N ARG A 255 28.19 18.75 -23.24
CA ARG A 255 29.25 17.76 -23.46
C ARG A 255 28.70 16.34 -23.46
#